data_0a777fc043457ea2caa443eaa58db83a
#
_entry.id   0a777fc043457ea2caa443eaa58db83a
#
_cell.length_a   1.000
_cell.length_b   1.000
_cell.length_c   1.000
_cell.angle_alpha   90.00
_cell.angle_beta   90.00
_cell.angle_gamma   90.00
#
_symmetry.space_group_name_H-M   'P 1'
#
loop_
_entity.id
_entity.type
_entity.pdbx_description
1 polymer ?
#
loop_
_entity_poly.entity_id
_entity_poly.type
_entity_poly.pdbx_seq_one_letter_code
_entity_poly.pdbx_strand_id
1 'polypeptide(L)'
;MASGFGRRFGSNKLLAEVDGVPLYHRAMAALAPAEFDRAVVCSPYPQILAAGERFGFLPLYNGGAAEGISASIRLGLARMSDLEGVLFAVCDQPWLTTKSIICLKNSFLESPDAIWALSWQGRRG
;
A
#
# COMPACT_ATOMS: atom_id res chain seq x y z
N MET A 1 -0.81 -1.04 -2.26
CA MET A 1 -1.76 -1.64 -3.24
C MET A 1 -3.05 -0.83 -3.25
N ALA A 2 -3.45 -0.30 -4.40
CA ALA A 2 -4.55 0.66 -4.56
C ALA A 2 -5.46 0.28 -5.75
N SER A 3 -5.86 -1.00 -5.82
CA SER A 3 -6.61 -1.57 -6.96
C SER A 3 -8.03 -2.02 -6.61
N GLY A 4 -8.53 -1.73 -5.42
CA GLY A 4 -9.86 -2.15 -4.98
C GLY A 4 -10.99 -1.48 -5.77
N PHE A 5 -11.92 -2.25 -6.35
CA PHE A 5 -13.04 -1.75 -7.13
C PHE A 5 -14.24 -1.26 -6.30
N GLY A 6 -14.21 -1.41 -4.97
CA GLY A 6 -15.29 -0.93 -4.10
C GLY A 6 -16.70 -1.46 -4.45
N ARG A 7 -16.82 -2.67 -5.04
CA ARG A 7 -18.09 -3.22 -5.57
C ARG A 7 -19.27 -3.17 -4.59
N ARG A 8 -19.00 -3.17 -3.28
CA ARG A 8 -20.01 -3.10 -2.22
C ARG A 8 -20.40 -1.66 -1.85
N PHE A 9 -19.61 -0.65 -2.30
CA PHE A 9 -19.78 0.76 -1.91
C PHE A 9 -20.44 1.61 -3.01
N GLY A 10 -20.74 1.06 -4.20
CA GLY A 10 -21.30 1.82 -5.33
C GLY A 10 -20.35 2.85 -5.94
N SER A 11 -19.20 3.10 -5.31
CA SER A 11 -18.14 4.01 -5.77
C SER A 11 -16.76 3.47 -5.37
N ASN A 12 -15.69 4.03 -5.93
CA ASN A 12 -14.33 3.64 -5.58
C ASN A 12 -14.01 4.08 -4.15
N LYS A 13 -13.99 3.11 -3.19
CA LYS A 13 -13.69 3.35 -1.78
C LYS A 13 -12.38 4.12 -1.56
N LEU A 14 -11.39 3.94 -2.42
CA LEU A 14 -10.08 4.61 -2.29
C LEU A 14 -10.17 6.12 -2.48
N LEU A 15 -11.18 6.58 -3.21
CA LEU A 15 -11.46 8.02 -3.42
C LEU A 15 -12.33 8.61 -2.31
N ALA A 16 -12.90 7.78 -1.42
CA ALA A 16 -13.64 8.28 -0.27
C ALA A 16 -12.70 9.10 0.64
N GLU A 17 -13.24 10.18 1.18
CA GLU A 17 -12.50 11.12 2.00
C GLU A 17 -12.76 10.89 3.49
N VAL A 18 -11.74 11.08 4.29
CA VAL A 18 -11.81 11.20 5.74
C VAL A 18 -11.17 12.54 6.09
N ASP A 19 -11.94 13.45 6.69
CA ASP A 19 -11.55 14.84 6.97
C ASP A 19 -11.05 15.58 5.72
N GLY A 20 -11.73 15.41 4.57
CA GLY A 20 -11.38 16.05 3.31
C GLY A 20 -10.14 15.50 2.60
N VAL A 21 -9.59 14.37 3.05
CA VAL A 21 -8.41 13.74 2.45
C VAL A 21 -8.75 12.33 1.95
N PRO A 22 -8.54 12.01 0.67
CA PRO A 22 -8.79 10.68 0.12
C PRO A 22 -8.00 9.58 0.84
N LEU A 23 -8.61 8.40 1.01
CA LEU A 23 -7.98 7.26 1.71
C LEU A 23 -6.62 6.88 1.13
N TYR A 24 -6.50 6.82 -0.20
CA TYR A 24 -5.23 6.48 -0.84
C TYR A 24 -4.12 7.50 -0.50
N HIS A 25 -4.48 8.79 -0.42
CA HIS A 25 -3.53 9.86 -0.12
C HIS A 25 -3.03 9.75 1.32
N ARG A 26 -3.91 9.48 2.29
CA ARG A 26 -3.54 9.25 3.70
C ARG A 26 -2.56 8.08 3.83
N ALA A 27 -2.84 6.96 3.18
CA ALA A 27 -1.95 5.79 3.21
C ALA A 27 -0.57 6.09 2.61
N MET A 28 -0.51 6.81 1.48
CA MET A 28 0.77 7.21 0.87
C MET A 28 1.54 8.18 1.75
N ALA A 29 0.87 9.17 2.34
CA ALA A 29 1.49 10.12 3.27
C ALA A 29 2.07 9.44 4.53
N ALA A 30 1.45 8.34 4.99
CA ALA A 30 1.98 7.56 6.10
C ALA A 30 3.19 6.70 5.71
N LEU A 31 3.25 6.21 4.46
CA LEU A 31 4.31 5.34 3.95
C LEU A 31 5.57 6.11 3.53
N ALA A 32 5.43 7.28 2.90
CA ALA A 32 6.54 8.02 2.31
C ALA A 32 7.68 8.33 3.31
N PRO A 33 7.41 8.75 4.57
CA PRO A 33 8.49 9.05 5.52
C PRO A 33 9.22 7.82 6.09
N ALA A 34 8.78 6.60 5.77
CA ALA A 34 9.39 5.37 6.30
C ALA A 34 10.69 4.95 5.59
N GLU A 35 11.09 5.68 4.55
CA GLU A 35 12.37 5.54 3.83
C GLU A 35 12.65 4.09 3.40
N PHE A 36 11.93 3.62 2.41
CA PHE A 36 12.18 2.34 1.75
C PHE A 36 13.14 2.51 0.57
N ASP A 37 13.99 1.50 0.30
CA ASP A 37 14.90 1.50 -0.88
C ASP A 37 14.12 1.66 -2.18
N ARG A 38 12.91 1.09 -2.22
CA ARG A 38 11.99 1.22 -3.34
C ARG A 38 10.56 1.19 -2.84
N ALA A 39 9.72 2.09 -3.34
CA ALA A 39 8.28 2.08 -3.11
C ALA A 39 7.54 2.07 -4.44
N VAL A 40 6.52 1.22 -4.56
CA VAL A 40 5.68 1.15 -5.76
C VAL A 40 4.21 1.32 -5.41
N VAL A 41 3.45 1.92 -6.31
CA VAL A 41 1.99 1.98 -6.22
C VAL A 41 1.37 1.26 -7.41
N CYS A 42 0.60 0.20 -7.14
CA CYS A 42 -0.13 -0.55 -8.16
C CYS A 42 -1.59 -0.08 -8.16
N SER A 43 -2.07 0.45 -9.28
CA SER A 43 -3.45 0.92 -9.41
C SER A 43 -3.92 0.93 -10.86
N PRO A 44 -5.22 0.68 -11.14
CA PRO A 44 -5.82 0.94 -12.45
C PRO A 44 -6.23 2.41 -12.61
N TYR A 45 -6.12 3.25 -11.58
CA TYR A 45 -6.63 4.62 -11.56
C TYR A 45 -5.51 5.63 -11.78
N PRO A 46 -5.52 6.42 -12.89
CA PRO A 46 -4.47 7.37 -13.21
C PRO A 46 -4.21 8.42 -12.13
N GLN A 47 -5.26 8.91 -11.47
CA GLN A 47 -5.13 9.91 -10.39
C GLN A 47 -4.37 9.35 -9.17
N ILE A 48 -4.52 8.06 -8.87
CA ILE A 48 -3.80 7.40 -7.77
C ILE A 48 -2.32 7.19 -8.16
N LEU A 49 -2.05 6.84 -9.41
CA LEU A 49 -0.69 6.71 -9.93
C LEU A 49 0.04 8.06 -9.90
N ALA A 50 -0.61 9.12 -10.38
CA ALA A 50 -0.04 10.48 -10.35
C ALA A 50 0.20 10.99 -8.91
N ALA A 51 -0.67 10.64 -7.96
CA ALA A 51 -0.43 10.94 -6.56
C ALA A 51 0.78 10.15 -6.02
N GLY A 52 0.92 8.88 -6.38
CA GLY A 52 2.06 8.05 -5.99
C GLY A 52 3.39 8.66 -6.43
N GLU A 53 3.48 9.14 -7.66
CA GLU A 53 4.68 9.84 -8.16
C GLU A 53 5.06 11.05 -7.31
N ARG A 54 4.08 11.85 -6.87
CA ARG A 54 4.31 13.00 -5.98
C ARG A 54 4.87 12.61 -4.61
N PHE A 55 4.57 11.39 -4.15
CA PHE A 55 5.15 10.80 -2.94
C PHE A 55 6.46 10.05 -3.17
N GLY A 56 7.00 10.07 -4.41
CA GLY A 56 8.23 9.37 -4.76
C GLY A 56 8.06 7.87 -5.03
N PHE A 57 6.82 7.39 -5.22
CA PHE A 57 6.54 5.98 -5.52
C PHE A 57 6.55 5.73 -7.02
N LEU A 58 7.13 4.60 -7.43
CA LEU A 58 7.06 4.15 -8.83
C LEU A 58 5.61 3.74 -9.17
N PRO A 59 4.95 4.41 -10.15
CA PRO A 59 3.60 4.06 -10.53
C PRO A 59 3.58 2.82 -11.42
N LEU A 60 2.74 1.85 -11.09
CA LEU A 60 2.52 0.64 -11.88
C LEU A 60 1.04 0.52 -12.24
N TYR A 61 0.74 0.65 -13.52
CA TYR A 61 -0.62 0.45 -14.01
C TYR A 61 -1.02 -1.03 -13.89
N ASN A 62 -2.12 -1.28 -13.17
CA ASN A 62 -2.64 -2.63 -12.95
C ASN A 62 -3.88 -2.88 -13.83
N GLY A 63 -3.66 -3.31 -15.08
CA GLY A 63 -4.74 -3.72 -15.99
C GLY A 63 -5.50 -4.97 -15.54
N GLY A 64 -4.86 -5.83 -14.72
CA GLY A 64 -5.45 -7.04 -14.15
C GLY A 64 -6.15 -6.84 -12.79
N ALA A 65 -6.50 -5.60 -12.41
CA ALA A 65 -7.10 -5.30 -11.10
C ALA A 65 -8.40 -6.06 -10.83
N ALA A 66 -9.13 -6.45 -11.88
CA ALA A 66 -10.36 -7.24 -11.78
C ALA A 66 -10.12 -8.69 -11.28
N GLU A 67 -8.90 -9.21 -11.44
CA GLU A 67 -8.48 -10.54 -10.97
C GLU A 67 -8.26 -10.59 -9.44
N GLY A 68 -8.33 -9.44 -8.78
CA GLY A 68 -8.18 -9.32 -7.35
C GLY A 68 -6.79 -8.86 -6.90
N ILE A 69 -6.55 -8.97 -5.58
CA ILE A 69 -5.33 -8.46 -4.94
C ILE A 69 -4.06 -9.16 -5.44
N SER A 70 -4.15 -10.41 -5.87
CA SER A 70 -3.03 -11.20 -6.37
C SER A 70 -2.36 -10.58 -7.62
N ALA A 71 -3.14 -9.91 -8.49
CA ALA A 71 -2.61 -9.20 -9.63
C ALA A 71 -1.69 -8.03 -9.20
N SER A 72 -2.13 -7.26 -8.20
CA SER A 72 -1.32 -6.17 -7.62
C SER A 72 -0.05 -6.71 -6.96
N ILE A 73 -0.13 -7.84 -6.24
CA ILE A 73 1.01 -8.47 -5.58
C ILE A 73 2.04 -8.91 -6.62
N ARG A 74 1.62 -9.67 -7.64
CA ARG A 74 2.53 -10.12 -8.72
C ARG A 74 3.21 -8.95 -9.42
N LEU A 75 2.44 -7.91 -9.75
CA LEU A 75 2.94 -6.73 -10.43
C LEU A 75 3.99 -5.99 -9.58
N GLY A 76 3.74 -5.83 -8.28
CA GLY A 76 4.67 -5.20 -7.34
C GLY A 76 5.94 -6.03 -7.15
N LEU A 77 5.81 -7.34 -6.89
CA LEU A 77 6.94 -8.24 -6.69
C LEU A 77 7.87 -8.30 -7.90
N ALA A 78 7.34 -8.25 -9.13
CA ALA A 78 8.16 -8.23 -10.34
C ALA A 78 9.10 -7.01 -10.41
N ARG A 79 8.84 -5.96 -9.65
CA ARG A 79 9.69 -4.75 -9.54
C ARG A 79 10.56 -4.72 -8.29
N MET A 80 10.49 -5.76 -7.47
CA MET A 80 11.18 -5.86 -6.17
C MET A 80 11.93 -7.19 -6.01
N SER A 81 12.18 -7.91 -7.11
CA SER A 81 12.80 -9.25 -7.09
C SER A 81 14.25 -9.25 -6.63
N ASP A 82 14.90 -8.10 -6.61
CA ASP A 82 16.27 -7.85 -6.16
C ASP A 82 16.36 -7.41 -4.68
N LEU A 83 15.22 -7.32 -3.97
CA LEU A 83 15.16 -6.88 -2.58
C LEU A 83 14.96 -8.06 -1.64
N GLU A 84 15.52 -7.97 -0.44
CA GLU A 84 15.47 -9.02 0.59
C GLU A 84 14.10 -9.15 1.25
N GLY A 85 13.30 -8.08 1.27
CA GLY A 85 11.98 -8.07 1.86
C GLY A 85 11.02 -7.08 1.24
N VAL A 86 9.73 -7.35 1.37
CA VAL A 86 8.67 -6.51 0.82
C VAL A 86 7.57 -6.25 1.84
N LEU A 87 7.26 -4.99 2.07
CA LEU A 87 6.11 -4.58 2.86
C LEU A 87 4.90 -4.35 1.94
N PHE A 88 3.82 -5.06 2.21
CA PHE A 88 2.55 -4.88 1.52
C PHE A 88 1.63 -3.97 2.33
N ALA A 89 1.21 -2.85 1.74
CA ALA A 89 0.24 -1.95 2.33
C ALA A 89 -0.98 -1.79 1.42
N VAL A 90 -2.16 -1.77 2.00
CA VAL A 90 -3.41 -1.44 1.31
C VAL A 90 -3.77 0.03 1.56
N CYS A 91 -4.37 0.68 0.57
CA CYS A 91 -4.66 2.12 0.64
C CYS A 91 -6.04 2.45 1.24
N ASP A 92 -6.70 1.48 1.89
CA ASP A 92 -8.02 1.64 2.51
C ASP A 92 -7.97 1.61 4.05
N GLN A 93 -6.79 1.79 4.61
CA GLN A 93 -6.56 1.87 6.07
C GLN A 93 -6.29 3.34 6.48
N PRO A 94 -7.32 4.12 6.84
CA PRO A 94 -7.17 5.57 7.09
C PRO A 94 -6.37 5.90 8.35
N TRP A 95 -6.22 4.94 9.27
CA TRP A 95 -5.55 5.11 10.56
C TRP A 95 -4.13 4.53 10.59
N LEU A 96 -3.62 4.08 9.44
CA LEU A 96 -2.23 3.65 9.32
C LEU A 96 -1.30 4.86 9.58
N THR A 97 -0.35 4.69 10.50
CA THR A 97 0.60 5.74 10.88
C THR A 97 2.01 5.40 10.44
N THR A 98 2.83 6.40 10.17
CA THR A 98 4.26 6.23 9.89
C THR A 98 4.97 5.47 11.02
N LYS A 99 4.60 5.73 12.28
CA LYS A 99 5.15 5.00 13.44
C LYS A 99 4.89 3.50 13.37
N SER A 100 3.67 3.08 13.01
CA SER A 100 3.32 1.66 12.85
C SER A 100 4.11 1.01 11.72
N ILE A 101 4.32 1.74 10.62
CA ILE A 101 5.08 1.27 9.46
C ILE A 101 6.55 1.08 9.82
N ILE A 102 7.15 2.07 10.50
CA ILE A 102 8.55 2.00 10.95
C ILE A 102 8.74 0.85 11.95
N CYS A 103 7.79 0.66 12.88
CA CYS A 103 7.82 -0.46 13.83
C CYS A 103 7.83 -1.81 13.07
N LEU A 104 6.95 -1.97 12.08
CA LEU A 104 6.90 -3.19 11.26
C LEU A 104 8.19 -3.41 10.46
N LYS A 105 8.75 -2.36 9.86
CA LYS A 105 10.03 -2.38 9.15
C LYS A 105 11.16 -2.84 10.06
N ASN A 106 11.27 -2.26 11.27
CA ASN A 106 12.30 -2.60 12.23
C ASN A 106 12.19 -4.05 12.71
N SER A 107 10.97 -4.53 12.99
CA SER A 107 10.75 -5.93 13.35
C SER A 107 11.22 -6.90 12.25
N PHE A 108 10.98 -6.57 10.98
CA PHE A 108 11.50 -7.35 9.85
C PHE A 108 13.03 -7.33 9.82
N LEU A 109 13.67 -6.17 9.99
CA LEU A 109 15.14 -6.04 9.98
C LEU A 109 15.81 -6.83 11.12
N GLU A 110 15.14 -6.94 12.27
CA GLU A 110 15.61 -7.73 13.42
C GLU A 110 15.44 -9.24 13.20
N SER A 111 14.42 -9.66 12.45
CA SER A 111 14.11 -11.08 12.20
C SER A 111 13.54 -11.29 10.79
N PRO A 112 14.39 -11.27 9.76
CA PRO A 112 13.96 -11.29 8.36
C PRO A 112 13.34 -12.62 7.90
N ASP A 113 13.60 -13.71 8.63
CA ASP A 113 13.03 -15.03 8.35
C ASP A 113 11.57 -15.18 8.78
N ALA A 114 10.99 -14.16 9.42
CA ALA A 114 9.62 -14.15 9.89
C ALA A 114 8.70 -13.31 9.02
N ILE A 115 7.41 -13.66 9.00
CA ILE A 115 6.35 -12.83 8.41
C ILE A 115 5.76 -11.95 9.52
N TRP A 116 5.92 -10.65 9.38
CA TRP A 116 5.41 -9.65 10.31
C TRP A 116 4.11 -9.03 9.80
N ALA A 117 3.16 -8.78 10.70
CA ALA A 117 1.91 -8.11 10.37
C ALA A 117 1.48 -7.19 11.51
N LEU A 118 0.86 -6.07 11.16
CA LEU A 118 0.19 -5.22 12.14
C LEU A 118 -1.05 -5.93 12.66
N SER A 119 -1.35 -5.76 13.94
CA SER A 119 -2.58 -6.25 14.55
C SER A 119 -3.22 -5.17 15.42
N TRP A 120 -4.54 -5.25 15.56
CA TRP A 120 -5.31 -4.42 16.47
C TRP A 120 -6.16 -5.34 17.36
N GLN A 121 -6.01 -5.22 18.67
CA GLN A 121 -6.71 -6.06 19.65
C GLN A 121 -6.61 -7.57 19.34
N GLY A 122 -5.42 -8.04 18.94
CA GLY A 122 -5.16 -9.43 18.58
C GLY A 122 -5.70 -9.88 17.22
N ARG A 123 -6.34 -9.00 16.45
CA ARG A 123 -6.79 -9.27 15.06
C ARG A 123 -5.77 -8.72 14.08
N ARG A 124 -5.37 -9.53 13.10
CA ARG A 124 -4.50 -9.09 12.01
C ARG A 124 -5.26 -8.13 11.09
N GLY A 125 -4.60 -7.05 10.68
CA GLY A 125 -5.12 -6.09 9.71
C GLY A 125 -5.07 -6.59 8.29
#